data_223b9261547c98005ae1e498ede53bdd
#
_entry.id   223b9261547c98005ae1e498ede53bdd
#
_cell.length_a   1.000
_cell.length_b   1.000
_cell.length_c   1.000
_cell.angle_alpha   90.00
_cell.angle_beta   90.00
_cell.angle_gamma   90.00
#
_symmetry.space_group_name_H-M   'P 1'
#
loop_
_entity.id
_entity.type
_entity.pdbx_description
1 polymer ?
#
loop_
_entity_poly.entity_id
_entity_poly.type
_entity_poly.pdbx_seq_one_letter_code
_entity_poly.pdbx_strand_id
1 'polypeptide(L)'
;MKFTEIKKKFLDYFREKENGAMSINTKETTQRGCYTNRELSWLAFNERVLNEAANPKVPLAERLTFASIYQTNLDEFFMVRVGTLMIQMQLQEKERDNKTGMTSEEQVKAILDKVSELEKKKGRVYEQLMGELETAGIRIINFNKLSNDEGAMLEEYFDMHIAPFL
;
A
#
# COMPACT_ATOMS: atom_id res chain seq x y z
N MET A 1 -15.22 6.89 -6.79
CA MET A 1 -14.70 5.54 -6.99
C MET A 1 -13.75 5.25 -5.83
N LYS A 2 -14.00 4.20 -5.04
CA LYS A 2 -13.19 3.91 -3.83
C LYS A 2 -11.80 3.41 -4.26
N PHE A 3 -10.74 3.80 -3.56
CA PHE A 3 -9.35 3.42 -3.83
C PHE A 3 -9.15 1.91 -3.97
N THR A 4 -9.86 1.12 -3.16
CA THR A 4 -9.89 -0.36 -3.25
C THR A 4 -10.38 -0.88 -4.61
N GLU A 5 -11.30 -0.17 -5.28
CA GLU A 5 -11.79 -0.55 -6.62
C GLU A 5 -10.77 -0.21 -7.70
N ILE A 6 -10.06 0.92 -7.56
CA ILE A 6 -8.97 1.29 -8.47
C ILE A 6 -7.84 0.27 -8.36
N LYS A 7 -7.40 -0.06 -7.13
CA LYS A 7 -6.37 -1.07 -6.88
C LYS A 7 -6.78 -2.44 -7.42
N LYS A 8 -8.04 -2.86 -7.24
CA LYS A 8 -8.56 -4.14 -7.75
C LYS A 8 -8.59 -4.18 -9.29
N LYS A 9 -9.15 -3.17 -9.95
CA LYS A 9 -9.15 -3.05 -11.42
C LYS A 9 -7.74 -3.04 -12.00
N PHE A 10 -6.80 -2.42 -11.28
CA PHE A 10 -5.40 -2.36 -11.63
C PHE A 10 -4.75 -3.74 -11.59
N LEU A 11 -4.94 -4.49 -10.50
CA LEU A 11 -4.42 -5.85 -10.35
C LEU A 11 -5.07 -6.84 -11.34
N ASP A 12 -6.36 -6.69 -11.62
CA ASP A 12 -7.08 -7.54 -12.58
C ASP A 12 -6.59 -7.30 -14.01
N TYR A 13 -6.33 -6.05 -14.41
CA TYR A 13 -5.75 -5.69 -15.72
C TYR A 13 -4.40 -6.37 -15.97
N PHE A 14 -3.53 -6.44 -14.95
CA PHE A 14 -2.22 -7.07 -15.09
C PHE A 14 -2.29 -8.59 -15.05
N ARG A 15 -3.20 -9.18 -14.27
CA ARG A 15 -3.43 -10.64 -14.28
C ARG A 15 -3.93 -11.15 -15.64
N GLU A 16 -4.78 -10.40 -16.32
CA GLU A 16 -5.25 -10.76 -17.67
C GLU A 16 -4.09 -10.70 -18.69
N LYS A 17 -3.15 -9.77 -18.55
CA LYS A 17 -1.98 -9.68 -19.44
C LYS A 17 -0.89 -10.71 -19.14
N GLU A 18 -0.72 -11.15 -17.90
CA GLU A 18 0.26 -12.21 -17.55
C GLU A 18 -0.07 -13.56 -18.16
N ASN A 19 -1.35 -13.85 -18.44
CA ASN A 19 -1.77 -15.04 -19.15
C ASN A 19 -1.46 -15.02 -20.66
N GLY A 20 -0.90 -13.91 -21.18
CA GLY A 20 -0.41 -13.76 -22.55
C GLY A 20 1.11 -13.55 -22.62
N ALA A 21 1.89 -14.20 -21.79
CA ALA A 21 3.29 -13.97 -21.45
C ALA A 21 4.24 -13.84 -22.64
N MET A 22 4.89 -12.70 -22.73
CA MET A 22 6.20 -12.54 -23.36
C MET A 22 7.26 -12.45 -22.26
N SER A 23 8.16 -13.43 -22.20
CA SER A 23 9.27 -13.48 -21.25
C SER A 23 10.23 -12.31 -21.53
N ILE A 24 10.20 -11.31 -20.68
CA ILE A 24 11.11 -10.17 -20.76
C ILE A 24 12.46 -10.61 -20.15
N ASN A 25 13.50 -10.54 -20.97
CA ASN A 25 14.87 -10.88 -20.60
C ASN A 25 15.42 -9.80 -19.64
N THR A 26 15.41 -10.08 -18.36
CA THR A 26 15.83 -9.18 -17.26
C THR A 26 17.32 -8.82 -17.27
N LYS A 27 18.12 -9.37 -18.21
CA LYS A 27 19.57 -9.16 -18.27
C LYS A 27 20.02 -7.91 -19.01
N GLU A 28 19.19 -7.28 -19.82
CA GLU A 28 19.57 -6.07 -20.59
C GLU A 28 19.39 -4.75 -19.83
N THR A 29 18.61 -4.74 -18.76
CA THR A 29 18.36 -3.53 -17.96
C THR A 29 19.50 -3.16 -17.00
N THR A 30 20.53 -4.00 -16.87
CA THR A 30 21.60 -3.85 -15.85
C THR A 30 22.81 -3.04 -16.35
N GLN A 31 22.88 -2.59 -17.59
CA GLN A 31 24.08 -1.92 -18.14
C GLN A 31 24.16 -0.40 -17.87
N ARG A 32 23.14 0.23 -17.28
CA ARG A 32 23.22 1.61 -16.76
C ARG A 32 23.33 1.68 -15.23
N GLY A 33 24.05 0.77 -14.64
CA GLY A 33 24.14 0.39 -13.23
C GLY A 33 24.46 1.44 -12.15
N CYS A 34 24.27 2.74 -12.42
CA CYS A 34 24.53 3.80 -11.43
C CYS A 34 23.25 4.48 -10.90
N TYR A 35 22.12 4.27 -11.53
CA TYR A 35 20.88 4.99 -11.18
C TYR A 35 19.75 4.01 -10.88
N THR A 36 19.07 4.25 -9.77
CA THR A 36 17.80 3.59 -9.46
C THR A 36 16.64 4.39 -10.05
N ASN A 37 15.62 3.72 -10.57
CA ASN A 37 14.40 4.38 -11.01
C ASN A 37 13.81 5.23 -9.87
N ARG A 38 13.34 6.43 -10.20
CA ARG A 38 12.85 7.41 -9.22
C ARG A 38 11.67 6.86 -8.40
N GLU A 39 10.77 6.12 -9.02
CA GLU A 39 9.58 5.59 -8.35
C GLU A 39 9.93 4.42 -7.42
N LEU A 40 10.87 3.57 -7.82
CA LEU A 40 11.41 2.51 -6.95
C LEU A 40 12.21 3.08 -5.78
N SER A 41 12.97 4.15 -6.00
CA SER A 41 13.66 4.88 -4.93
C SER A 41 12.67 5.48 -3.93
N TRP A 42 11.55 6.02 -4.41
CA TRP A 42 10.50 6.53 -3.55
C TRP A 42 9.83 5.41 -2.72
N LEU A 43 9.57 4.25 -3.31
CA LEU A 43 9.06 3.09 -2.57
C LEU A 43 10.04 2.63 -1.50
N ALA A 44 11.35 2.64 -1.78
CA ALA A 44 12.38 2.34 -0.79
C ALA A 44 12.42 3.38 0.35
N PHE A 45 12.12 4.65 0.06
CA PHE A 45 11.92 5.65 1.11
C PHE A 45 10.69 5.33 1.98
N ASN A 46 9.54 5.03 1.37
CA ASN A 46 8.33 4.70 2.11
C ASN A 46 8.48 3.39 2.90
N GLU A 47 9.29 2.44 2.42
CA GLU A 47 9.66 1.26 3.18
C GLU A 47 10.39 1.60 4.49
N ARG A 48 11.21 2.66 4.52
CA ARG A 48 11.86 3.11 5.77
C ARG A 48 10.84 3.63 6.77
N VAL A 49 9.77 4.31 6.31
CA VAL A 49 8.65 4.71 7.18
C VAL A 49 7.98 3.48 7.80
N LEU A 50 7.75 2.44 7.01
CA LEU A 50 7.22 1.17 7.53
C LEU A 50 8.17 0.48 8.52
N ASN A 51 9.49 0.63 8.34
CA ASN A 51 10.48 0.10 9.29
C ASN A 51 10.40 0.78 10.66
N GLU A 52 10.07 2.08 10.72
CA GLU A 52 9.84 2.76 12.01
C GLU A 52 8.58 2.22 12.70
N ALA A 53 7.53 1.87 11.95
CA ALA A 53 6.37 1.16 12.52
C ALA A 53 6.75 -0.22 13.10
N ALA A 54 7.73 -0.89 12.53
CA ALA A 54 8.24 -2.18 12.99
C ALA A 54 9.27 -2.07 14.14
N ASN A 55 9.79 -0.88 14.42
CA ASN A 55 10.90 -0.67 15.35
C ASN A 55 10.44 -0.67 16.82
N PRO A 56 10.79 -1.69 17.64
CA PRO A 56 10.33 -1.78 19.02
C PRO A 56 10.90 -0.69 19.94
N LYS A 57 11.89 0.08 19.51
CA LYS A 57 12.44 1.23 20.25
C LYS A 57 11.56 2.48 20.14
N VAL A 58 10.64 2.51 19.18
CA VAL A 58 9.67 3.58 18.98
C VAL A 58 8.44 3.28 19.85
N PRO A 59 7.85 4.27 20.56
CA PRO A 59 6.63 4.09 21.33
C PRO A 59 5.48 3.51 20.49
N LEU A 60 4.66 2.64 21.06
CA LEU A 60 3.62 1.89 20.34
C LEU A 60 2.64 2.80 19.56
N ALA A 61 2.20 3.90 20.17
CA ALA A 61 1.31 4.88 19.51
C ALA A 61 1.97 5.54 18.30
N GLU A 62 3.25 5.88 18.40
CA GLU A 62 4.03 6.45 17.30
C GLU A 62 4.23 5.42 16.16
N ARG A 63 4.45 4.16 16.50
CA ARG A 63 4.55 3.08 15.52
C ARG A 63 3.25 2.93 14.73
N LEU A 64 2.10 3.05 15.39
CA LEU A 64 0.79 3.05 14.72
C LEU A 64 0.65 4.25 13.77
N THR A 65 1.13 5.42 14.20
CA THR A 65 1.18 6.62 13.36
C THR A 65 2.06 6.41 12.13
N PHE A 66 3.26 5.82 12.28
CA PHE A 66 4.11 5.50 11.13
C PHE A 66 3.46 4.50 10.15
N ALA A 67 2.72 3.51 10.64
CA ALA A 67 1.96 2.59 9.80
C ALA A 67 0.87 3.32 8.99
N SER A 68 0.18 4.29 9.61
CA SER A 68 -0.80 5.15 8.93
C SER A 68 -0.15 6.04 7.88
N ILE A 69 0.97 6.70 8.20
CA ILE A 69 1.73 7.52 7.26
C ILE A 69 2.18 6.70 6.06
N TYR A 70 2.72 5.49 6.28
CA TYR A 70 3.11 4.59 5.20
C TYR A 70 1.95 4.35 4.22
N GLN A 71 0.76 4.06 4.75
CA GLN A 71 -0.43 3.78 3.92
C GLN A 71 -0.87 5.02 3.14
N THR A 72 -0.98 6.17 3.80
CA THR A 72 -1.36 7.45 3.17
C THR A 72 -0.38 7.83 2.05
N ASN A 73 0.91 7.71 2.31
CA ASN A 73 1.95 7.94 1.31
C ASN A 73 1.80 7.02 0.10
N LEU A 74 1.51 5.74 0.33
CA LEU A 74 1.32 4.78 -0.75
C LEU A 74 0.07 5.10 -1.59
N ASP A 75 -1.01 5.52 -0.94
CA ASP A 75 -2.25 5.91 -1.60
C ASP A 75 -2.03 7.14 -2.52
N GLU A 76 -1.33 8.16 -2.02
CA GLU A 76 -0.96 9.34 -2.81
C GLU A 76 -0.04 8.98 -3.97
N PHE A 77 0.95 8.11 -3.74
CA PHE A 77 1.85 7.62 -4.78
C PHE A 77 1.09 6.95 -5.92
N PHE A 78 0.11 6.10 -5.62
CA PHE A 78 -0.72 5.48 -6.65
C PHE A 78 -1.60 6.48 -7.39
N MET A 79 -2.22 7.43 -6.68
CA MET A 79 -3.08 8.44 -7.30
C MET A 79 -2.31 9.36 -8.25
N VAL A 80 -1.13 9.81 -7.84
CA VAL A 80 -0.39 10.84 -8.58
C VAL A 80 0.61 10.22 -9.55
N ARG A 81 1.55 9.40 -9.04
CA ARG A 81 2.69 8.94 -9.86
C ARG A 81 2.34 7.75 -10.74
N VAL A 82 1.74 6.72 -10.16
CA VAL A 82 1.33 5.56 -10.95
C VAL A 82 0.22 5.92 -11.91
N GLY A 83 -0.72 6.79 -11.50
CA GLY A 83 -1.75 7.35 -12.38
C GLY A 83 -1.16 8.03 -13.61
N THR A 84 -0.11 8.84 -13.46
CA THR A 84 0.59 9.49 -14.59
C THR A 84 1.22 8.46 -15.52
N LEU A 85 1.94 7.46 -14.99
CA LEU A 85 2.53 6.39 -15.81
C LEU A 85 1.46 5.60 -16.60
N MET A 86 0.30 5.38 -16.00
CA MET A 86 -0.83 4.70 -16.67
C MET A 86 -1.39 5.52 -17.83
N ILE A 87 -1.50 6.85 -17.68
CA ILE A 87 -1.92 7.73 -18.77
C ILE A 87 -0.91 7.69 -19.91
N GLN A 88 0.39 7.75 -19.62
CA GLN A 88 1.45 7.64 -20.63
C GLN A 88 1.39 6.30 -21.39
N MET A 89 1.11 5.19 -20.68
CA MET A 89 0.90 3.90 -21.33
C MET A 89 -0.31 3.90 -22.28
N GLN A 90 -1.43 4.50 -21.89
CA GLN A 90 -2.63 4.60 -22.73
C GLN A 90 -2.42 5.45 -23.98
N LEU A 91 -1.65 6.53 -23.85
CA LEU A 91 -1.30 7.40 -24.96
C LEU A 91 -0.21 6.79 -25.87
N GLN A 92 0.27 5.60 -25.57
CA GLN A 92 1.36 4.91 -26.28
C GLN A 92 2.62 5.79 -26.42
N GLU A 93 2.87 6.63 -25.42
CA GLU A 93 4.07 7.46 -25.40
C GLU A 93 5.31 6.56 -25.34
N LYS A 94 6.22 6.76 -26.30
CA LYS A 94 7.49 6.01 -26.39
C LYS A 94 8.58 6.60 -25.49
N GLU A 95 8.21 7.56 -24.63
CA GLU A 95 9.16 8.16 -23.71
C GLU A 95 9.71 7.11 -22.73
N ARG A 96 11.02 7.16 -22.57
CA ARG A 96 11.75 6.32 -21.61
C ARG A 96 12.27 7.18 -20.47
N ASP A 97 12.28 6.62 -19.26
CA ASP A 97 12.94 7.27 -18.15
C ASP A 97 14.40 7.61 -18.50
N ASN A 98 14.78 8.87 -18.37
CA ASN A 98 16.07 9.40 -18.85
C ASN A 98 17.28 8.85 -18.08
N LYS A 99 17.07 8.24 -16.91
CA LYS A 99 18.11 7.67 -16.03
C LYS A 99 18.27 6.15 -16.21
N THR A 100 17.16 5.44 -16.19
CA THR A 100 17.14 3.98 -16.24
C THR A 100 16.85 3.44 -17.64
N GLY A 101 16.24 4.24 -18.52
CA GLY A 101 15.80 3.83 -19.83
C GLY A 101 14.52 2.98 -19.83
N MET A 102 13.87 2.82 -18.67
CA MET A 102 12.65 2.04 -18.53
C MET A 102 11.48 2.73 -19.24
N THR A 103 10.65 1.94 -19.92
CA THR A 103 9.33 2.40 -20.41
C THR A 103 8.36 2.58 -19.26
N SER A 104 7.24 3.29 -19.49
CA SER A 104 6.18 3.43 -18.48
C SER A 104 5.61 2.07 -18.05
N GLU A 105 5.48 1.11 -18.97
CA GLU A 105 5.03 -0.26 -18.67
C GLU A 105 6.03 -1.03 -17.79
N GLU A 106 7.32 -0.95 -18.09
CA GLU A 106 8.38 -1.57 -17.30
C GLU A 106 8.45 -0.97 -15.88
N GLN A 107 8.26 0.35 -15.76
CA GLN A 107 8.20 1.03 -14.47
C GLN A 107 7.00 0.57 -13.64
N VAL A 108 5.80 0.56 -14.23
CA VAL A 108 4.58 0.12 -13.54
C VAL A 108 4.70 -1.33 -13.09
N LYS A 109 5.23 -2.22 -13.92
CA LYS A 109 5.46 -3.62 -13.51
C LYS A 109 6.40 -3.72 -12.32
N ALA A 110 7.55 -3.05 -12.36
CA ALA A 110 8.52 -3.05 -11.26
C ALA A 110 7.94 -2.44 -9.96
N ILE A 111 7.10 -1.40 -10.08
CA ILE A 111 6.36 -0.81 -8.95
C ILE A 111 5.43 -1.84 -8.31
N LEU A 112 4.63 -2.55 -9.12
CA LEU A 112 3.67 -3.53 -8.62
C LEU A 112 4.36 -4.71 -7.93
N ASP A 113 5.46 -5.20 -8.49
CA ASP A 113 6.28 -6.26 -7.89
C ASP A 113 6.81 -5.82 -6.52
N LYS A 114 7.38 -4.60 -6.43
CA LYS A 114 7.87 -4.05 -5.16
C LYS A 114 6.76 -3.81 -4.15
N VAL A 115 5.62 -3.29 -4.58
CA VAL A 115 4.45 -3.07 -3.70
C VAL A 115 3.90 -4.39 -3.19
N SER A 116 3.85 -5.45 -4.00
CA SER A 116 3.44 -6.79 -3.55
C SER A 116 4.33 -7.33 -2.43
N GLU A 117 5.64 -7.10 -2.52
CA GLU A 117 6.59 -7.44 -1.45
C GLU A 117 6.31 -6.63 -0.17
N LEU A 118 6.13 -5.32 -0.31
CA LEU A 118 5.87 -4.40 0.79
C LEU A 118 4.53 -4.66 1.49
N GLU A 119 3.49 -5.07 0.76
CA GLU A 119 2.20 -5.45 1.34
C GLU A 119 2.31 -6.65 2.29
N LYS A 120 3.12 -7.65 1.94
CA LYS A 120 3.40 -8.79 2.83
C LYS A 120 4.13 -8.35 4.11
N LYS A 121 5.06 -7.41 3.97
CA LYS A 121 5.77 -6.82 5.11
C LYS A 121 4.83 -6.01 5.99
N LYS A 122 4.00 -5.16 5.38
CA LYS A 122 2.98 -4.35 6.08
C LYS A 122 2.03 -5.24 6.87
N GLY A 123 1.55 -6.35 6.29
CA GLY A 123 0.67 -7.29 6.97
C GLY A 123 1.28 -7.81 8.27
N ARG A 124 2.54 -8.25 8.23
CA ARG A 124 3.25 -8.73 9.44
C ARG A 124 3.42 -7.63 10.50
N VAL A 125 3.80 -6.42 10.07
CA VAL A 125 3.94 -5.28 10.99
C VAL A 125 2.61 -4.92 11.63
N TYR A 126 1.53 -4.92 10.86
CA TYR A 126 0.19 -4.64 11.36
C TYR A 126 -0.29 -5.69 12.37
N GLU A 127 -0.13 -6.97 12.07
CA GLU A 127 -0.48 -8.07 13.00
C GLU A 127 0.28 -7.95 14.32
N GLN A 128 1.58 -7.63 14.25
CA GLN A 128 2.39 -7.41 15.45
C GLN A 128 1.88 -6.21 16.26
N LEU A 129 1.60 -5.07 15.62
CA LEU A 129 1.08 -3.88 16.27
C LEU A 129 -0.27 -4.15 16.95
N MET A 130 -1.17 -4.87 16.29
CA MET A 130 -2.48 -5.23 16.86
C MET A 130 -2.32 -6.11 18.11
N GLY A 131 -1.42 -7.08 18.11
CA GLY A 131 -1.14 -7.90 19.27
C GLY A 131 -0.54 -7.10 20.45
N GLU A 132 0.36 -6.16 20.16
CA GLU A 132 0.94 -5.29 21.19
C GLU A 132 -0.11 -4.30 21.75
N LEU A 133 -1.01 -3.77 20.93
CA LEU A 133 -2.12 -2.93 21.34
C LEU A 133 -3.09 -3.70 22.25
N GLU A 134 -3.44 -4.94 21.90
CA GLU A 134 -4.29 -5.79 22.72
C GLU A 134 -3.65 -6.04 24.11
N THR A 135 -2.34 -6.28 24.14
CA THR A 135 -1.58 -6.43 25.39
C THR A 135 -1.60 -5.14 26.23
N ALA A 136 -1.64 -3.97 25.57
CA ALA A 136 -1.75 -2.66 26.21
C ALA A 136 -3.21 -2.28 26.59
N GLY A 137 -4.17 -3.20 26.40
CA GLY A 137 -5.59 -2.98 26.73
C GLY A 137 -6.40 -2.26 25.66
N ILE A 138 -5.84 -2.10 24.46
CA ILE A 138 -6.52 -1.46 23.31
C ILE A 138 -6.82 -2.54 22.27
N ARG A 139 -8.10 -2.84 22.07
CA ARG A 139 -8.55 -3.86 21.12
C ARG A 139 -9.47 -3.25 20.05
N ILE A 140 -9.22 -3.59 18.79
CA ILE A 140 -10.16 -3.32 17.70
C ILE A 140 -11.25 -4.39 17.73
N ILE A 141 -12.47 -3.97 18.00
CA ILE A 141 -13.63 -4.85 18.13
C ILE A 141 -14.17 -5.21 16.74
N ASN A 142 -14.43 -6.49 16.53
CA ASN A 142 -15.16 -6.97 15.36
C ASN A 142 -16.64 -7.10 15.71
N PHE A 143 -17.52 -6.33 15.06
CA PHE A 143 -18.97 -6.32 15.32
C PHE A 143 -19.63 -7.70 15.22
N ASN A 144 -19.06 -8.63 14.47
CA ASN A 144 -19.58 -10.02 14.37
C ASN A 144 -19.18 -10.90 15.57
N LYS A 145 -18.37 -10.39 16.50
CA LYS A 145 -17.82 -11.14 17.65
C LYS A 145 -18.00 -10.41 18.97
N LEU A 146 -19.00 -9.53 19.05
CA LEU A 146 -19.33 -8.81 20.27
C LEU A 146 -19.91 -9.75 21.33
N SER A 147 -19.58 -9.53 22.59
CA SER A 147 -20.34 -10.06 23.70
C SER A 147 -21.69 -9.32 23.82
N ASN A 148 -22.65 -9.90 24.52
CA ASN A 148 -23.95 -9.26 24.74
C ASN A 148 -23.82 -7.89 25.41
N ASP A 149 -22.89 -7.77 26.39
CA ASP A 149 -22.67 -6.50 27.12
C ASP A 149 -22.03 -5.44 26.22
N GLU A 150 -21.05 -5.81 25.38
CA GLU A 150 -20.44 -4.92 24.40
C GLU A 150 -21.48 -4.46 23.36
N GLY A 151 -22.36 -5.35 22.91
CA GLY A 151 -23.44 -5.04 22.00
C GLY A 151 -24.42 -4.02 22.58
N ALA A 152 -24.90 -4.26 23.81
CA ALA A 152 -25.81 -3.34 24.50
C ALA A 152 -25.20 -1.95 24.71
N MET A 153 -23.92 -1.88 25.12
CA MET A 153 -23.20 -0.63 25.29
C MET A 153 -23.07 0.16 23.97
N LEU A 154 -22.81 -0.53 22.87
CA LEU A 154 -22.69 0.10 21.54
C LEU A 154 -24.04 0.58 21.01
N GLU A 155 -25.12 -0.16 21.26
CA GLU A 155 -26.49 0.22 20.90
C GLU A 155 -26.93 1.48 21.68
N GLU A 156 -26.69 1.52 22.98
CA GLU A 156 -26.93 2.70 23.81
C GLU A 156 -26.12 3.92 23.33
N TYR A 157 -24.83 3.70 23.01
CA TYR A 157 -23.98 4.78 22.47
C TYR A 157 -24.49 5.30 21.13
N PHE A 158 -24.90 4.40 20.22
CA PHE A 158 -25.48 4.77 18.94
C PHE A 158 -26.73 5.61 19.10
N ASP A 159 -27.68 5.15 19.94
CA ASP A 159 -28.96 5.82 20.16
C ASP A 159 -28.80 7.22 20.78
N MET A 160 -27.83 7.36 21.72
CA MET A 160 -27.62 8.65 22.38
C MET A 160 -26.76 9.63 21.56
N HIS A 161 -25.78 9.16 20.82
CA HIS A 161 -24.73 10.02 20.26
C HIS A 161 -24.70 10.06 18.72
N ILE A 162 -25.34 9.15 18.03
CA ILE A 162 -25.31 9.06 16.56
C ILE A 162 -26.70 9.23 15.96
N ALA A 163 -27.68 8.45 16.40
CA ALA A 163 -29.05 8.46 15.85
C ALA A 163 -29.73 9.85 15.82
N PRO A 164 -29.51 10.75 16.80
CA PRO A 164 -30.10 12.08 16.77
C PRO A 164 -29.62 12.99 15.63
N PHE A 165 -28.52 12.63 14.96
CA PHE A 165 -27.88 13.39 13.88
C PHE A 165 -28.11 12.78 12.48
N LEU A 166 -28.82 11.65 12.40
CA LEU A 166 -29.19 10.98 11.15
C LEU A 166 -30.59 11.37 10.71
#